data_60b244d77e16c4bf9828e940ee1bda5f
#
_entry.id   60b244d77e16c4bf9828e940ee1bda5f
#
_cell.length_a   1.000
_cell.length_b   1.000
_cell.length_c   1.000
_cell.angle_alpha   90.00
_cell.angle_beta   90.00
_cell.angle_gamma   90.00
#
_symmetry.space_group_name_H-M   'P 1'
#
loop_
_entity.id
_entity.type
_entity.pdbx_description
1 polymer ?
#
loop_
_entity_poly.entity_id
_entity_poly.type
_entity_poly.pdbx_seq_one_letter_code
_entity_poly.pdbx_strand_id
1 'polypeptide(L)'
;MISCGKNIQSAADPLLKIKEEQLYHSLINPRPDIEARIRQLRIVYAMDTKQYASLKRTLPYVVCGHFTPNFRKKENFAYTETFILDIDHVSEKNLDLATVRQQIQADTRVLLCFASPGEDGLKVMFRLSERCYDPGIYTLFYKAFARAFSLRYHLEQAIDNKTSDVARACFISIDRNAYYNPECEAIDIKAFINPDNPINVADTRHELEQHQKMQKETFAASPEPRLKDPDAEVLQRIKQQLNKDKAIPKPAPEAFVPERLNELVEPLKQHIQQTGLVVTEIANIQYAKKIKVRMGQKEAEVNLFYGKRGFSVVISPRRGTNEELNEVVAKLIEQFVNQ
;
A
#
# COMPACT_ATOMS: atom_id res chain seq x y z
N MET A 1 -3.42 -10.64 25.22
CA MET A 1 -2.28 -11.32 24.57
C MET A 1 -2.23 -10.95 23.09
N ILE A 2 -1.03 -10.68 22.55
CA ILE A 2 -0.80 -10.37 21.13
C ILE A 2 0.31 -11.28 20.56
N SER A 3 0.44 -11.34 19.24
CA SER A 3 1.47 -12.13 18.56
C SER A 3 2.63 -11.22 18.12
N CYS A 4 3.88 -11.63 18.32
CA CYS A 4 5.08 -10.88 17.95
C CYS A 4 5.92 -11.67 16.95
N GLY A 5 6.34 -11.06 15.86
CA GLY A 5 7.24 -11.60 14.85
C GLY A 5 8.52 -10.79 14.70
N LYS A 6 9.54 -11.38 14.10
CA LYS A 6 10.88 -10.77 13.95
C LYS A 6 11.17 -10.32 12.52
N ASN A 7 10.61 -11.01 11.53
CA ASN A 7 10.90 -10.78 10.13
C ASN A 7 9.64 -10.82 9.28
N ILE A 8 9.08 -9.65 9.00
CA ILE A 8 7.84 -9.52 8.22
C ILE A 8 7.95 -10.04 6.78
N GLN A 9 9.16 -10.13 6.24
CA GLN A 9 9.41 -10.58 4.87
C GLN A 9 9.38 -12.11 4.73
N SER A 10 9.52 -12.84 5.84
CA SER A 10 9.44 -14.30 5.86
C SER A 10 8.00 -14.77 6.09
N ALA A 11 7.46 -15.55 5.17
CA ALA A 11 6.16 -16.19 5.36
C ALA A 11 6.17 -17.30 6.44
N ALA A 12 7.38 -17.75 6.82
CA ALA A 12 7.62 -18.77 7.85
C ALA A 12 8.17 -18.16 9.15
N ASP A 13 8.00 -16.85 9.38
CA ASP A 13 8.39 -16.20 10.64
C ASP A 13 7.47 -16.69 11.78
N PRO A 14 7.98 -17.46 12.75
CA PRO A 14 7.15 -17.99 13.82
C PRO A 14 6.77 -16.89 14.80
N LEU A 15 5.47 -16.76 15.06
CA LEU A 15 4.95 -15.79 15.99
C LEU A 15 5.07 -16.27 17.44
N LEU A 16 5.50 -15.38 18.31
CA LEU A 16 5.55 -15.57 19.75
C LEU A 16 4.39 -14.83 20.42
N LYS A 17 3.72 -15.46 21.37
CA LYS A 17 2.68 -14.79 22.17
C LYS A 17 3.34 -13.95 23.26
N ILE A 18 2.95 -12.69 23.35
CA ILE A 18 3.40 -11.76 24.38
C ILE A 18 2.19 -11.04 25.01
N LYS A 19 2.37 -10.53 26.24
CA LYS A 19 1.39 -9.65 26.88
C LYS A 19 1.53 -8.22 26.33
N GLU A 20 0.46 -7.46 26.35
CA GLU A 20 0.44 -6.05 25.96
C GLU A 20 1.40 -5.21 26.81
N GLU A 21 1.51 -5.56 28.11
CA GLU A 21 2.46 -4.97 29.05
C GLU A 21 3.93 -5.15 28.59
N GLN A 22 4.27 -6.32 28.03
CA GLN A 22 5.63 -6.56 27.50
C GLN A 22 5.91 -5.70 26.27
N LEU A 23 4.89 -5.45 25.41
CA LEU A 23 5.00 -4.48 24.34
C LEU A 23 5.24 -3.07 24.90
N TYR A 24 4.44 -2.62 25.86
CA TYR A 24 4.63 -1.33 26.52
C TYR A 24 6.04 -1.18 27.07
N HIS A 25 6.56 -2.15 27.83
CA HIS A 25 7.91 -2.10 28.35
C HIS A 25 8.99 -2.05 27.25
N SER A 26 8.76 -2.70 26.11
CA SER A 26 9.69 -2.63 24.97
C SER A 26 9.70 -1.28 24.27
N LEU A 27 8.59 -0.51 24.32
CA LEU A 27 8.49 0.83 23.75
C LEU A 27 9.24 1.86 24.61
N ILE A 28 9.10 1.78 25.94
CA ILE A 28 9.72 2.74 26.87
C ILE A 28 11.19 2.40 27.19
N ASN A 29 11.55 1.11 27.18
CA ASN A 29 12.90 0.59 27.41
C ASN A 29 13.34 -0.32 26.24
N PRO A 30 13.63 0.25 25.08
CA PRO A 30 14.00 -0.54 23.91
C PRO A 30 15.37 -1.20 24.08
N ARG A 31 15.55 -2.34 23.42
CA ARG A 31 16.87 -2.93 23.28
C ARG A 31 17.77 -2.03 22.43
N PRO A 32 19.09 -1.94 22.73
CA PRO A 32 20.01 -1.02 22.03
C PRO A 32 20.06 -1.23 20.51
N ASP A 33 19.94 -2.47 20.03
CA ASP A 33 19.91 -2.79 18.60
C ASP A 33 18.64 -2.25 17.90
N ILE A 34 17.50 -2.33 18.57
CA ILE A 34 16.23 -1.79 18.05
C ILE A 34 16.24 -0.27 18.10
N GLU A 35 16.76 0.29 19.20
CA GLU A 35 16.88 1.75 19.34
C GLU A 35 17.73 2.35 18.22
N ALA A 36 18.89 1.77 17.93
CA ALA A 36 19.78 2.25 16.87
C ALA A 36 19.07 2.21 15.49
N ARG A 37 18.36 1.12 15.17
CA ARG A 37 17.63 0.98 13.90
C ARG A 37 16.50 2.02 13.76
N ILE A 38 15.74 2.25 14.83
CA ILE A 38 14.64 3.22 14.78
C ILE A 38 15.16 4.65 14.70
N ARG A 39 16.25 4.99 15.40
CA ARG A 39 16.92 6.30 15.25
C ARG A 39 17.38 6.53 13.82
N GLN A 40 18.03 5.52 13.20
CA GLN A 40 18.42 5.59 11.79
C GLN A 40 17.20 5.78 10.87
N LEU A 41 16.11 5.03 11.13
CA LEU A 41 14.88 5.11 10.36
C LEU A 41 14.26 6.50 10.41
N ARG A 42 14.26 7.15 11.58
CA ARG A 42 13.76 8.54 11.76
C ARG A 42 14.59 9.56 10.97
N ILE A 43 15.90 9.41 10.92
CA ILE A 43 16.77 10.27 10.10
C ILE A 43 16.42 10.12 8.62
N VAL A 44 16.22 8.87 8.16
CA VAL A 44 15.93 8.57 6.75
C VAL A 44 14.51 8.97 6.35
N TYR A 45 13.56 9.03 7.28
CA TYR A 45 12.16 9.34 7.02
C TYR A 45 11.96 10.62 6.21
N ALA A 46 12.68 11.68 6.56
CA ALA A 46 12.61 12.97 5.88
C ALA A 46 13.40 13.03 4.56
N MET A 47 14.26 12.05 4.27
CA MET A 47 15.22 12.12 3.17
C MET A 47 14.87 11.18 2.01
N ASP A 48 14.45 9.95 2.30
CA ASP A 48 14.20 8.90 1.29
C ASP A 48 13.10 7.94 1.75
N THR A 49 11.91 8.09 1.17
CA THR A 49 10.74 7.25 1.47
C THR A 49 10.93 5.78 1.10
N LYS A 50 11.73 5.47 0.07
CA LYS A 50 12.01 4.08 -0.34
C LYS A 50 12.95 3.40 0.65
N GLN A 51 14.00 4.10 1.04
CA GLN A 51 14.94 3.60 2.04
C GLN A 51 14.26 3.45 3.40
N TYR A 52 13.42 4.42 3.80
CA TYR A 52 12.57 4.33 5.00
C TYR A 52 11.71 3.06 4.98
N ALA A 53 10.98 2.81 3.90
CA ALA A 53 10.13 1.63 3.77
C ALA A 53 10.93 0.31 3.86
N SER A 54 12.15 0.28 3.30
CA SER A 54 13.05 -0.87 3.37
C SER A 54 13.54 -1.12 4.80
N LEU A 55 14.02 -0.08 5.49
CA LEU A 55 14.49 -0.16 6.88
C LEU A 55 13.34 -0.53 7.83
N LYS A 56 12.15 0.04 7.64
CA LYS A 56 10.96 -0.28 8.45
C LYS A 56 10.63 -1.78 8.43
N ARG A 57 10.83 -2.46 7.29
CA ARG A 57 10.59 -3.90 7.16
C ARG A 57 11.60 -4.78 7.93
N THR A 58 12.70 -4.22 8.40
CA THR A 58 13.68 -4.94 9.23
C THR A 58 13.35 -4.90 10.71
N LEU A 59 12.36 -4.10 11.13
CA LEU A 59 11.92 -4.02 12.50
C LEU A 59 11.09 -5.25 12.89
N PRO A 60 11.15 -5.68 14.16
CA PRO A 60 10.16 -6.57 14.73
C PRO A 60 8.76 -5.95 14.63
N TYR A 61 7.76 -6.79 14.67
CA TYR A 61 6.37 -6.36 14.57
C TYR A 61 5.46 -7.14 15.52
N VAL A 62 4.31 -6.56 15.81
CA VAL A 62 3.21 -7.22 16.52
C VAL A 62 2.00 -7.34 15.60
N VAL A 63 1.18 -8.34 15.88
CA VAL A 63 -0.12 -8.58 15.24
C VAL A 63 -1.11 -8.87 16.37
N CYS A 64 -2.28 -8.24 16.34
CA CYS A 64 -3.33 -8.48 17.33
C CYS A 64 -3.96 -9.86 17.17
N GLY A 65 -4.03 -10.38 15.94
CA GLY A 65 -4.53 -11.73 15.67
C GLY A 65 -3.68 -12.84 16.25
N HIS A 66 -4.35 -13.92 16.67
CA HIS A 66 -3.75 -15.19 17.02
C HIS A 66 -3.91 -16.18 15.86
N PHE A 67 -2.89 -17.02 15.63
CA PHE A 67 -2.80 -17.88 14.46
C PHE A 67 -2.48 -19.32 14.87
N THR A 68 -3.09 -20.28 14.18
CA THR A 68 -2.84 -21.73 14.39
C THR A 68 -2.79 -22.42 13.01
N PRO A 69 -1.60 -22.91 12.60
CA PRO A 69 -0.29 -22.79 13.23
C PRO A 69 0.19 -21.33 13.36
N ASN A 70 1.17 -21.06 14.22
CA ASN A 70 1.61 -19.73 14.63
C ASN A 70 2.41 -18.95 13.56
N PHE A 71 1.90 -18.91 12.34
CA PHE A 71 2.41 -18.12 11.23
C PHE A 71 1.37 -17.10 10.79
N ARG A 72 1.82 -15.88 10.47
CA ARG A 72 0.98 -14.76 10.05
C ARG A 72 0.41 -14.96 8.64
N LYS A 73 -0.62 -15.80 8.54
CA LYS A 73 -1.41 -16.04 7.32
C LYS A 73 -2.89 -15.97 7.66
N LYS A 74 -3.71 -15.42 6.76
CA LYS A 74 -5.17 -15.31 6.98
C LYS A 74 -5.82 -16.66 7.23
N GLU A 75 -5.38 -17.68 6.54
CA GLU A 75 -5.88 -19.06 6.64
C GLU A 75 -5.61 -19.68 8.02
N ASN A 76 -4.62 -19.16 8.74
CA ASN A 76 -4.25 -19.61 10.08
C ASN A 76 -4.90 -18.78 11.20
N PHE A 77 -5.70 -17.75 10.86
CA PHE A 77 -6.33 -16.91 11.86
C PHE A 77 -7.26 -17.72 12.75
N ALA A 78 -7.05 -17.62 14.05
CA ALA A 78 -7.86 -18.30 15.05
C ALA A 78 -8.82 -17.33 15.74
N TYR A 79 -8.32 -16.22 16.29
CA TYR A 79 -9.12 -15.18 16.94
C TYR A 79 -8.28 -13.92 17.22
N THR A 80 -8.96 -12.85 17.62
CA THR A 80 -8.32 -11.67 18.21
C THR A 80 -9.07 -11.20 19.46
N GLU A 81 -8.33 -10.61 20.42
CA GLU A 81 -8.84 -10.01 21.66
C GLU A 81 -8.54 -8.50 21.71
N THR A 82 -7.72 -8.02 20.80
CA THR A 82 -7.29 -6.63 20.72
C THR A 82 -7.21 -6.18 19.26
N PHE A 83 -7.16 -4.88 19.03
CA PHE A 83 -6.88 -4.31 17.71
C PHE A 83 -6.12 -2.99 17.86
N ILE A 84 -5.42 -2.61 16.79
CA ILE A 84 -4.65 -1.36 16.73
C ILE A 84 -5.23 -0.49 15.65
N LEU A 85 -5.57 0.75 16.00
CA LEU A 85 -5.91 1.82 15.07
C LEU A 85 -4.64 2.58 14.71
N ASP A 86 -4.47 2.84 13.42
CA ASP A 86 -3.30 3.52 12.86
C ASP A 86 -3.67 4.94 12.47
N ILE A 87 -3.04 5.93 13.10
CA ILE A 87 -3.19 7.36 12.83
C ILE A 87 -1.88 7.82 12.21
N ASP A 88 -1.89 8.06 10.90
CA ASP A 88 -0.69 8.37 10.12
C ASP A 88 -0.74 9.79 9.56
N HIS A 89 0.45 10.36 9.30
CA HIS A 89 0.65 11.65 8.61
C HIS A 89 -0.05 12.83 9.30
N VAL A 90 0.07 12.90 10.62
CA VAL A 90 -0.59 13.94 11.43
C VAL A 90 -0.08 15.33 11.06
N SER A 91 1.23 15.48 10.83
CA SER A 91 1.86 16.75 10.46
C SER A 91 1.39 17.26 9.08
N GLU A 92 1.23 16.38 8.10
CA GLU A 92 0.77 16.74 6.75
C GLU A 92 -0.68 17.25 6.73
N LYS A 93 -1.44 16.98 7.80
CA LYS A 93 -2.86 17.32 7.94
C LYS A 93 -3.12 18.51 8.84
N ASN A 94 -2.06 19.25 9.15
CA ASN A 94 -2.11 20.44 10.05
C ASN A 94 -2.69 20.10 11.43
N LEU A 95 -2.52 18.87 11.91
CA LEU A 95 -2.91 18.45 13.25
C LEU A 95 -1.70 18.51 14.18
N ASP A 96 -1.90 18.95 15.41
CA ASP A 96 -0.87 18.90 16.43
C ASP A 96 -0.85 17.53 17.11
N LEU A 97 0.25 16.78 16.91
CA LEU A 97 0.41 15.42 17.43
C LEU A 97 0.30 15.35 18.95
N ALA A 98 0.76 16.38 19.66
CA ALA A 98 0.72 16.43 21.13
C ALA A 98 -0.73 16.57 21.62
N THR A 99 -1.49 17.44 21.01
CA THR A 99 -2.92 17.64 21.30
C THR A 99 -3.74 16.39 20.99
N VAL A 100 -3.53 15.80 19.82
CA VAL A 100 -4.19 14.53 19.41
C VAL A 100 -3.86 13.42 20.40
N ARG A 101 -2.60 13.27 20.80
CA ARG A 101 -2.16 12.29 21.79
C ARG A 101 -2.87 12.49 23.13
N GLN A 102 -2.91 13.71 23.63
CA GLN A 102 -3.55 14.02 24.92
C GLN A 102 -5.05 13.67 24.90
N GLN A 103 -5.75 14.03 23.83
CA GLN A 103 -7.17 13.70 23.66
C GLN A 103 -7.42 12.19 23.64
N ILE A 104 -6.57 11.44 22.91
CA ILE A 104 -6.68 9.99 22.81
C ILE A 104 -6.36 9.31 24.13
N GLN A 105 -5.35 9.76 24.86
CA GLN A 105 -4.99 9.20 26.17
C GLN A 105 -6.05 9.46 27.26
N ALA A 106 -6.92 10.44 27.07
CA ALA A 106 -8.07 10.71 27.94
C ALA A 106 -9.27 9.77 27.67
N ASP A 107 -9.27 9.00 26.57
CA ASP A 107 -10.31 8.01 26.27
C ASP A 107 -10.11 6.75 27.12
N THR A 108 -11.06 6.45 27.99
CA THR A 108 -11.00 5.31 28.91
C THR A 108 -10.88 3.94 28.24
N ARG A 109 -11.23 3.85 26.96
CA ARG A 109 -11.15 2.64 26.15
C ARG A 109 -9.74 2.32 25.63
N VAL A 110 -8.83 3.31 25.69
CA VAL A 110 -7.47 3.14 25.16
C VAL A 110 -6.63 2.28 26.10
N LEU A 111 -6.18 1.12 25.59
CA LEU A 111 -5.29 0.21 26.28
C LEU A 111 -3.82 0.67 26.20
N LEU A 112 -3.37 1.04 24.97
CA LEU A 112 -1.99 1.43 24.72
C LEU A 112 -1.99 2.50 23.62
N CYS A 113 -1.23 3.58 23.80
CA CYS A 113 -1.01 4.62 22.80
C CYS A 113 0.48 4.95 22.69
N PHE A 114 1.05 4.88 21.49
CA PHE A 114 2.46 5.14 21.24
C PHE A 114 2.71 5.73 19.85
N ALA A 115 3.85 6.42 19.70
CA ALA A 115 4.26 7.01 18.43
C ALA A 115 4.62 5.94 17.40
N SER A 116 4.29 6.19 16.15
CA SER A 116 4.74 5.38 15.01
C SER A 116 6.28 5.38 14.90
N PRO A 117 6.90 4.42 14.18
CA PRO A 117 8.36 4.42 13.99
C PRO A 117 8.94 5.70 13.40
N GLY A 118 8.17 6.41 12.56
CA GLY A 118 8.55 7.70 11.95
C GLY A 118 8.24 8.93 12.81
N GLU A 119 7.63 8.78 13.97
CA GLU A 119 7.17 9.85 14.87
C GLU A 119 6.09 10.80 14.32
N ASP A 120 5.58 10.56 13.12
CA ASP A 120 4.54 11.37 12.48
C ASP A 120 3.14 10.74 12.57
N GLY A 121 2.91 9.93 13.59
CA GLY A 121 1.63 9.28 13.81
C GLY A 121 1.56 8.54 15.13
N LEU A 122 0.38 8.04 15.45
CA LEU A 122 0.08 7.29 16.66
C LEU A 122 -0.46 5.92 16.34
N LYS A 123 -0.12 4.95 17.18
CA LYS A 123 -0.69 3.60 17.20
C LYS A 123 -1.51 3.48 18.47
N VAL A 124 -2.80 3.22 18.32
CA VAL A 124 -3.74 3.17 19.44
C VAL A 124 -4.33 1.79 19.53
N MET A 125 -4.05 1.09 20.62
CA MET A 125 -4.54 -0.27 20.87
C MET A 125 -5.76 -0.25 21.78
N PHE A 126 -6.71 -1.09 21.47
CA PHE A 126 -7.93 -1.31 22.22
C PHE A 126 -8.13 -2.77 22.54
N ARG A 127 -8.93 -3.08 23.58
CA ARG A 127 -9.33 -4.41 23.97
C ARG A 127 -10.77 -4.69 23.57
N LEU A 128 -11.05 -5.90 23.07
CA LEU A 128 -12.41 -6.36 22.82
C LEU A 128 -12.99 -6.99 24.10
N SER A 129 -14.28 -6.87 24.32
CA SER A 129 -15.00 -7.52 25.43
C SER A 129 -15.04 -9.04 25.25
N GLU A 130 -15.11 -9.52 24.02
CA GLU A 130 -15.11 -10.92 23.66
C GLU A 130 -14.15 -11.19 22.50
N ARG A 131 -13.72 -12.46 22.35
CA ARG A 131 -12.90 -12.88 21.22
C ARG A 131 -13.66 -12.79 19.91
N CYS A 132 -13.04 -12.22 18.90
CA CYS A 132 -13.55 -12.25 17.55
C CYS A 132 -12.88 -13.38 16.76
N TYR A 133 -13.66 -14.34 16.30
CA TYR A 133 -13.20 -15.50 15.54
C TYR A 133 -13.39 -15.36 14.03
N ASP A 134 -14.27 -14.47 13.59
CA ASP A 134 -14.58 -14.25 12.17
C ASP A 134 -13.79 -13.04 11.62
N PRO A 135 -12.89 -13.25 10.63
CA PRO A 135 -12.11 -12.16 10.05
C PRO A 135 -12.96 -11.18 9.22
N GLY A 136 -14.11 -11.62 8.71
CA GLY A 136 -15.05 -10.76 7.98
C GLY A 136 -15.78 -9.80 8.90
N ILE A 137 -16.31 -10.31 10.02
CA ILE A 137 -16.94 -9.50 11.08
C ILE A 137 -15.92 -8.54 11.67
N TYR A 138 -14.69 -9.02 11.97
CA TYR A 138 -13.62 -8.16 12.44
C TYR A 138 -13.35 -6.99 11.47
N THR A 139 -13.26 -7.27 10.17
CA THR A 139 -12.99 -6.23 9.16
C THR A 139 -14.08 -5.16 9.12
N LEU A 140 -15.35 -5.56 9.21
CA LEU A 140 -16.48 -4.63 9.23
C LEU A 140 -16.52 -3.82 10.53
N PHE A 141 -16.37 -4.50 11.67
CA PHE A 141 -16.26 -3.86 12.98
C PHE A 141 -15.14 -2.83 13.00
N TYR A 142 -13.93 -3.20 12.56
CA TYR A 142 -12.79 -2.30 12.53
C TYR A 142 -13.08 -1.02 11.76
N LYS A 143 -13.69 -1.15 10.57
CA LYS A 143 -14.05 0.01 9.75
C LYS A 143 -15.12 0.89 10.40
N ALA A 144 -16.15 0.28 11.01
CA ALA A 144 -17.20 1.00 11.71
C ALA A 144 -16.64 1.74 12.94
N PHE A 145 -15.81 1.07 13.73
CA PHE A 145 -15.12 1.67 14.88
C PHE A 145 -14.17 2.80 14.44
N ALA A 146 -13.33 2.56 13.44
CA ALA A 146 -12.39 3.56 12.92
C ALA A 146 -13.11 4.82 12.45
N ARG A 147 -14.26 4.66 11.77
CA ARG A 147 -15.12 5.79 11.38
C ARG A 147 -15.68 6.55 12.57
N ALA A 148 -16.27 5.84 13.54
CA ALA A 148 -16.82 6.48 14.72
C ALA A 148 -15.74 7.20 15.55
N PHE A 149 -14.56 6.58 15.65
CA PHE A 149 -13.41 7.16 16.34
C PHE A 149 -12.87 8.39 15.60
N SER A 150 -12.74 8.33 14.26
CA SER A 150 -12.28 9.46 13.45
C SER A 150 -13.20 10.68 13.58
N LEU A 151 -14.52 10.47 13.54
CA LEU A 151 -15.50 11.55 13.71
C LEU A 151 -15.42 12.16 15.12
N ARG A 152 -15.25 11.33 16.16
CA ARG A 152 -15.16 11.81 17.55
C ARG A 152 -13.97 12.72 17.79
N TYR A 153 -12.84 12.45 17.14
CA TYR A 153 -11.57 13.14 17.36
C TYR A 153 -11.14 14.03 16.19
N HIS A 154 -12.00 14.21 15.18
CA HIS A 154 -11.71 14.98 13.95
C HIS A 154 -10.46 14.49 13.21
N LEU A 155 -10.35 13.15 13.08
CA LEU A 155 -9.21 12.45 12.48
C LEU A 155 -9.56 11.75 11.15
N GLU A 156 -10.62 12.19 10.45
CA GLU A 156 -11.15 11.51 9.26
C GLU A 156 -10.13 11.38 8.13
N GLN A 157 -9.17 12.29 8.09
CA GLN A 157 -8.09 12.26 7.11
C GLN A 157 -6.84 11.50 7.59
N ALA A 158 -6.71 11.23 8.89
CA ALA A 158 -5.51 10.69 9.49
C ALA A 158 -5.59 9.18 9.79
N ILE A 159 -6.80 8.62 9.85
CA ILE A 159 -6.98 7.18 10.12
C ILE A 159 -6.90 6.38 8.83
N ASP A 160 -5.98 5.39 8.79
CA ASP A 160 -5.86 4.47 7.65
C ASP A 160 -6.91 3.35 7.73
N ASN A 161 -7.99 3.51 6.97
CA ASN A 161 -9.05 2.52 6.84
C ASN A 161 -8.63 1.21 6.14
N LYS A 162 -7.42 1.15 5.56
CA LYS A 162 -6.88 -0.04 4.88
C LYS A 162 -6.26 -1.04 5.86
N THR A 163 -6.13 -0.68 7.14
CA THR A 163 -5.51 -1.52 8.17
C THR A 163 -6.47 -2.52 8.83
N SER A 164 -7.62 -2.77 8.22
CA SER A 164 -8.71 -3.62 8.76
C SER A 164 -8.49 -5.14 8.67
N ASP A 165 -7.30 -5.60 8.27
CA ASP A 165 -6.97 -7.01 8.12
C ASP A 165 -6.52 -7.62 9.45
N VAL A 166 -7.07 -8.78 9.84
CA VAL A 166 -6.69 -9.53 11.04
C VAL A 166 -5.21 -9.92 11.09
N ALA A 167 -4.54 -10.02 9.94
CA ALA A 167 -3.11 -10.29 9.81
C ALA A 167 -2.25 -9.02 9.70
N ARG A 168 -2.85 -7.82 9.89
CA ARG A 168 -2.11 -6.56 9.80
C ARG A 168 -1.01 -6.47 10.85
N ALA A 169 0.21 -6.29 10.38
CA ALA A 169 1.37 -6.12 11.25
C ALA A 169 1.56 -4.65 11.63
N CYS A 170 1.84 -4.41 12.90
CA CYS A 170 2.25 -3.13 13.45
C CYS A 170 3.73 -3.22 13.84
N PHE A 171 4.60 -2.42 13.21
CA PHE A 171 6.02 -2.40 13.54
C PHE A 171 6.26 -1.80 14.93
N ILE A 172 7.21 -2.40 15.66
CA ILE A 172 7.65 -1.89 16.97
C ILE A 172 8.29 -0.50 16.78
N SER A 173 8.04 0.37 17.74
CA SER A 173 8.57 1.73 17.79
C SER A 173 9.35 1.95 19.09
N ILE A 174 9.82 3.18 19.28
CA ILE A 174 10.34 3.69 20.54
C ILE A 174 9.51 4.89 20.94
N ASP A 175 8.95 4.84 22.12
CA ASP A 175 8.21 5.96 22.68
C ASP A 175 8.29 5.92 24.20
N ARG A 176 9.16 6.74 24.77
CA ARG A 176 9.33 6.84 26.23
C ARG A 176 8.11 7.43 26.94
N ASN A 177 7.25 8.10 26.17
CA ASN A 177 5.99 8.67 26.63
C ASN A 177 4.78 7.81 26.22
N ALA A 178 4.99 6.52 25.91
CA ALA A 178 3.89 5.62 25.63
C ALA A 178 2.92 5.55 26.82
N TYR A 179 1.63 5.55 26.52
CA TYR A 179 0.57 5.43 27.51
C TYR A 179 0.09 3.99 27.57
N TYR A 180 -0.13 3.46 28.78
CA TYR A 180 -0.67 2.13 29.00
C TYR A 180 -1.68 2.14 30.14
N ASN A 181 -2.90 1.66 29.86
CA ASN A 181 -3.99 1.53 30.83
C ASN A 181 -4.52 0.08 30.83
N PRO A 182 -4.03 -0.80 31.73
CA PRO A 182 -4.51 -2.18 31.80
C PRO A 182 -5.99 -2.30 32.19
N GLU A 183 -6.56 -1.28 32.88
CA GLU A 183 -7.94 -1.21 33.31
C GLU A 183 -8.86 -0.51 32.30
N CYS A 184 -8.46 -0.47 31.02
CA CYS A 184 -9.24 0.17 29.96
C CYS A 184 -10.60 -0.52 29.79
N GLU A 185 -11.60 0.28 29.41
CA GLU A 185 -12.91 -0.22 29.03
C GLU A 185 -12.81 -1.07 27.75
N ALA A 186 -13.32 -2.29 27.80
CA ALA A 186 -13.35 -3.15 26.65
C ALA A 186 -14.45 -2.74 25.66
N ILE A 187 -14.17 -2.90 24.37
CA ILE A 187 -15.09 -2.53 23.27
C ILE A 187 -15.92 -3.73 22.90
N ASP A 188 -17.24 -3.56 22.91
CA ASP A 188 -18.18 -4.55 22.41
C ASP A 188 -18.36 -4.41 20.90
N ILE A 189 -18.07 -5.48 20.15
CA ILE A 189 -18.29 -5.56 18.71
C ILE A 189 -19.77 -5.34 18.38
N LYS A 190 -20.67 -5.86 19.22
CA LYS A 190 -22.12 -5.78 19.00
C LYS A 190 -22.66 -4.35 19.08
N ALA A 191 -21.95 -3.44 19.72
CA ALA A 191 -22.29 -2.01 19.71
C ALA A 191 -22.08 -1.34 18.32
N PHE A 192 -21.32 -1.96 17.44
CA PHE A 192 -21.02 -1.45 16.08
C PHE A 192 -21.64 -2.29 14.98
N ILE A 193 -21.70 -3.60 15.17
CA ILE A 193 -22.24 -4.57 14.23
C ILE A 193 -22.91 -5.68 15.01
N ASN A 194 -24.13 -6.03 14.64
CA ASN A 194 -24.78 -7.23 15.17
C ASN A 194 -24.48 -8.44 14.26
N PRO A 195 -23.51 -9.31 14.62
CA PRO A 195 -23.10 -10.44 13.78
C PRO A 195 -24.21 -11.49 13.63
N ASP A 196 -25.16 -11.52 14.57
CA ASP A 196 -26.27 -12.48 14.59
C ASP A 196 -27.41 -12.04 13.65
N ASN A 197 -27.35 -10.80 13.11
CA ASN A 197 -28.35 -10.28 12.18
C ASN A 197 -27.73 -10.04 10.78
N PRO A 198 -27.96 -10.92 9.78
CA PRO A 198 -27.41 -10.79 8.43
C PRO A 198 -27.79 -9.49 7.72
N ILE A 199 -28.99 -8.94 8.01
CA ILE A 199 -29.46 -7.68 7.43
C ILE A 199 -28.60 -6.53 7.96
N ASN A 200 -28.40 -6.47 9.29
CA ASN A 200 -27.57 -5.45 9.89
C ASN A 200 -26.12 -5.49 9.37
N VAL A 201 -25.56 -6.69 9.18
CA VAL A 201 -24.22 -6.89 8.57
C VAL A 201 -24.17 -6.36 7.13
N ALA A 202 -25.21 -6.64 6.33
CA ALA A 202 -25.29 -6.17 4.95
C ALA A 202 -25.45 -4.64 4.86
N ASP A 203 -26.33 -4.07 5.69
CA ASP A 203 -26.56 -2.62 5.75
C ASP A 203 -25.30 -1.88 6.18
N THR A 204 -24.64 -2.33 7.25
CA THR A 204 -23.37 -1.73 7.72
C THR A 204 -22.30 -1.80 6.63
N ARG A 205 -22.20 -2.90 5.90
CA ARG A 205 -21.27 -3.02 4.76
C ARG A 205 -21.58 -2.00 3.69
N HIS A 206 -22.83 -1.88 3.30
CA HIS A 206 -23.28 -0.94 2.27
C HIS A 206 -23.01 0.51 2.66
N GLU A 207 -23.32 0.90 3.88
CA GLU A 207 -23.04 2.23 4.42
C GLU A 207 -21.54 2.56 4.40
N LEU A 208 -20.67 1.62 4.81
CA LEU A 208 -19.23 1.80 4.79
C LEU A 208 -18.69 1.93 3.36
N GLU A 209 -19.21 1.17 2.41
CA GLU A 209 -18.83 1.27 0.99
C GLU A 209 -19.28 2.59 0.36
N GLN A 210 -20.50 3.05 0.64
CA GLN A 210 -21.00 4.34 0.19
C GLN A 210 -20.14 5.49 0.74
N HIS A 211 -19.83 5.44 2.03
CA HIS A 211 -19.01 6.48 2.66
C HIS A 211 -17.60 6.53 2.07
N GLN A 212 -16.98 5.36 1.78
CA GLN A 212 -15.68 5.31 1.12
C GLN A 212 -15.72 5.87 -0.31
N LYS A 213 -16.82 5.68 -1.04
CA LYS A 213 -17.01 6.30 -2.37
C LYS A 213 -17.11 7.82 -2.27
N MET A 214 -17.95 8.32 -1.35
CA MET A 214 -18.09 9.77 -1.12
C MET A 214 -16.78 10.43 -0.71
N GLN A 215 -16.01 9.81 0.19
CA GLN A 215 -14.69 10.33 0.56
C GLN A 215 -13.75 10.42 -0.64
N LYS A 216 -13.68 9.38 -1.48
CA LYS A 216 -12.86 9.40 -2.69
C LYS A 216 -13.28 10.50 -3.68
N GLU A 217 -14.57 10.72 -3.85
CA GLU A 217 -15.10 11.76 -4.72
C GLU A 217 -14.81 13.16 -4.17
N THR A 218 -14.94 13.36 -2.86
CA THR A 218 -14.62 14.63 -2.20
C THR A 218 -13.12 14.96 -2.30
N PHE A 219 -12.25 13.96 -2.13
CA PHE A 219 -10.80 14.15 -2.30
C PHE A 219 -10.39 14.33 -3.77
N ALA A 220 -11.11 13.71 -4.72
CA ALA A 220 -10.87 13.92 -6.15
C ALA A 220 -11.39 15.30 -6.64
N ALA A 221 -12.36 15.87 -5.94
CA ALA A 221 -12.94 17.19 -6.24
C ALA A 221 -12.22 18.37 -5.58
N SER A 222 -11.34 18.12 -4.61
CA SER A 222 -10.43 19.16 -4.10
C SER A 222 -9.38 19.41 -5.19
N PRO A 223 -9.37 20.57 -5.87
CA PRO A 223 -8.28 20.89 -6.74
C PRO A 223 -7.05 21.11 -5.84
N GLU A 224 -6.19 20.09 -5.71
CA GLU A 224 -4.80 20.41 -5.41
C GLU A 224 -4.41 21.49 -6.42
N PRO A 225 -3.83 22.63 -5.97
CA PRO A 225 -3.20 23.52 -6.90
C PRO A 225 -2.16 22.67 -7.64
N ARG A 226 -2.51 22.21 -8.85
CA ARG A 226 -1.51 21.60 -9.73
C ARG A 226 -0.45 22.67 -9.85
N LEU A 227 0.64 22.50 -9.08
CA LEU A 227 1.87 23.21 -9.34
C LEU A 227 2.09 22.98 -10.83
N LYS A 228 1.94 24.05 -11.64
CA LYS A 228 2.23 23.98 -13.07
C LYS A 228 3.60 23.34 -13.16
N ASP A 229 3.73 22.27 -13.93
CA ASP A 229 5.03 21.68 -14.21
C ASP A 229 5.97 22.85 -14.55
N PRO A 230 7.14 22.92 -13.90
CA PRO A 230 8.08 23.99 -14.15
C PRO A 230 8.36 24.06 -15.65
N ASP A 231 8.36 25.24 -16.22
CA ASP A 231 8.66 25.47 -17.63
C ASP A 231 9.89 24.69 -18.06
N ALA A 232 9.89 24.17 -19.28
CA ALA A 232 10.97 23.32 -19.80
C ALA A 232 12.37 23.92 -19.57
N GLU A 233 12.48 25.26 -19.57
CA GLU A 233 13.72 26.01 -19.26
C GLU A 233 14.14 25.86 -17.78
N VAL A 234 13.18 25.88 -16.85
CA VAL A 234 13.46 25.70 -15.41
C VAL A 234 13.91 24.27 -15.14
N LEU A 235 13.27 23.28 -15.76
CA LEU A 235 13.67 21.88 -15.71
C LEU A 235 15.07 21.66 -16.31
N GLN A 236 15.42 22.36 -17.40
CA GLN A 236 16.78 22.28 -17.95
C GLN A 236 17.81 22.92 -17.02
N ARG A 237 17.52 24.07 -16.39
CA ARG A 237 18.41 24.71 -15.40
C ARG A 237 18.63 23.83 -14.19
N ILE A 238 17.57 23.21 -13.66
CA ILE A 238 17.66 22.26 -12.53
C ILE A 238 18.49 21.04 -12.93
N LYS A 239 18.27 20.47 -14.12
CA LYS A 239 19.07 19.36 -14.65
C LYS A 239 20.55 19.75 -14.84
N GLN A 240 20.83 20.95 -15.31
CA GLN A 240 22.21 21.45 -15.46
C GLN A 240 22.91 21.70 -14.11
N GLN A 241 22.18 22.18 -13.09
CA GLN A 241 22.72 22.35 -11.74
C GLN A 241 22.97 21.03 -11.01
N LEU A 242 22.07 20.04 -11.18
CA LEU A 242 22.20 18.72 -10.58
C LEU A 242 23.25 17.83 -11.26
N ASN A 243 23.60 18.12 -12.50
CA ASN A 243 24.56 17.32 -13.28
C ASN A 243 25.98 17.89 -13.32
N LYS A 244 26.29 18.90 -12.51
CA LYS A 244 27.65 19.49 -12.49
C LYS A 244 28.75 18.50 -12.09
N ASP A 245 28.43 17.38 -11.45
CA ASP A 245 29.38 16.38 -10.97
C ASP A 245 29.21 14.97 -11.59
N LYS A 246 28.34 14.81 -12.59
CA LYS A 246 28.20 13.52 -13.29
C LYS A 246 28.69 13.66 -14.73
N ALA A 247 29.67 12.82 -15.08
CA ALA A 247 30.11 12.65 -16.45
C ALA A 247 28.88 12.50 -17.39
N ILE A 248 28.90 13.24 -18.49
CA ILE A 248 27.85 13.27 -19.53
C ILE A 248 27.48 11.81 -19.87
N PRO A 249 26.22 11.37 -19.65
CA PRO A 249 25.80 10.04 -20.09
C PRO A 249 26.01 10.01 -21.61
N LYS A 250 26.79 9.06 -22.09
CA LYS A 250 26.86 8.78 -23.53
C LYS A 250 25.43 8.55 -24.01
N PRO A 251 25.04 9.14 -25.16
CA PRO A 251 23.72 8.89 -25.74
C PRO A 251 23.53 7.37 -25.82
N ALA A 252 22.37 6.90 -25.36
CA ALA A 252 22.04 5.49 -25.46
C ALA A 252 22.16 5.10 -26.95
N PRO A 253 22.85 3.98 -27.29
CA PRO A 253 22.96 3.56 -28.65
C PRO A 253 21.57 3.42 -29.27
N GLU A 254 21.36 3.97 -30.44
CA GLU A 254 20.11 3.81 -31.17
C GLU A 254 19.77 2.33 -31.30
N ALA A 255 18.53 1.97 -30.93
CA ALA A 255 18.11 0.59 -30.99
C ALA A 255 18.12 0.11 -32.45
N PHE A 256 18.97 -0.87 -32.75
CA PHE A 256 18.99 -1.49 -34.06
C PHE A 256 17.66 -2.22 -34.30
N VAL A 257 16.94 -1.85 -35.34
CA VAL A 257 15.70 -2.50 -35.78
C VAL A 257 15.88 -3.00 -37.21
N PRO A 258 15.68 -4.31 -37.45
CA PRO A 258 15.72 -4.86 -38.81
C PRO A 258 14.76 -4.14 -39.76
N GLU A 259 15.20 -3.81 -40.96
CA GLU A 259 14.43 -3.04 -41.96
C GLU A 259 13.06 -3.68 -42.27
N ARG A 260 13.02 -5.00 -42.29
CA ARG A 260 11.80 -5.77 -42.45
C ARG A 260 10.70 -5.46 -41.45
N LEU A 261 11.06 -5.11 -40.21
CA LEU A 261 10.10 -4.66 -39.19
C LEU A 261 9.57 -3.24 -39.47
N ASN A 262 10.38 -2.37 -40.06
CA ASN A 262 9.96 -1.03 -40.42
C ASN A 262 8.92 -1.04 -41.57
N GLU A 263 9.10 -1.91 -42.53
CA GLU A 263 8.18 -2.11 -43.64
C GLU A 263 6.80 -2.60 -43.20
N LEU A 264 6.74 -3.39 -42.13
CA LEU A 264 5.51 -3.98 -41.62
C LEU A 264 4.70 -3.09 -40.69
N VAL A 265 5.26 -1.98 -40.21
CA VAL A 265 4.60 -1.13 -39.18
C VAL A 265 3.23 -0.61 -39.63
N GLU A 266 3.15 -0.01 -40.80
CA GLU A 266 1.89 0.58 -41.27
C GLU A 266 0.84 -0.47 -41.68
N PRO A 267 1.17 -1.53 -42.41
CA PRO A 267 0.22 -2.62 -42.66
C PRO A 267 -0.28 -3.29 -41.36
N LEU A 268 0.62 -3.55 -40.42
CA LEU A 268 0.26 -4.16 -39.13
C LEU A 268 -0.67 -3.25 -38.31
N LYS A 269 -0.38 -1.95 -38.27
CA LYS A 269 -1.22 -0.97 -37.59
C LYS A 269 -2.64 -0.94 -38.17
N GLN A 270 -2.75 -0.94 -39.49
CA GLN A 270 -4.06 -1.01 -40.17
C GLN A 270 -4.80 -2.30 -39.85
N HIS A 271 -4.09 -3.45 -39.85
CA HIS A 271 -4.68 -4.74 -39.52
C HIS A 271 -5.24 -4.78 -38.09
N ILE A 272 -4.49 -4.26 -37.12
CA ILE A 272 -4.95 -4.17 -35.74
C ILE A 272 -6.16 -3.22 -35.62
N GLN A 273 -6.14 -2.08 -36.29
CA GLN A 273 -7.21 -1.09 -36.23
C GLN A 273 -8.53 -1.59 -36.88
N GLN A 274 -8.46 -2.46 -37.87
CA GLN A 274 -9.65 -3.11 -38.49
C GLN A 274 -10.44 -3.95 -37.49
N THR A 275 -9.81 -4.42 -36.42
CA THR A 275 -10.50 -5.18 -35.36
C THR A 275 -11.15 -4.30 -34.28
N GLY A 276 -11.13 -2.96 -34.45
CA GLY A 276 -11.68 -2.00 -33.47
C GLY A 276 -10.72 -1.66 -32.33
N LEU A 277 -9.49 -2.16 -32.36
CA LEU A 277 -8.45 -1.84 -31.40
C LEU A 277 -7.69 -0.56 -31.78
N VAL A 278 -7.25 0.22 -30.82
CA VAL A 278 -6.49 1.46 -31.06
C VAL A 278 -5.01 1.24 -30.74
N VAL A 279 -4.14 1.35 -31.75
CA VAL A 279 -2.68 1.36 -31.56
C VAL A 279 -2.28 2.73 -31.01
N THR A 280 -1.78 2.76 -29.77
CA THR A 280 -1.42 4.00 -29.06
C THR A 280 0.04 4.36 -29.22
N GLU A 281 0.94 3.38 -29.35
CA GLU A 281 2.37 3.63 -29.49
C GLU A 281 3.03 2.46 -30.24
N ILE A 282 4.00 2.77 -31.12
CA ILE A 282 4.95 1.79 -31.68
C ILE A 282 6.35 2.37 -31.47
N ALA A 283 7.14 1.73 -30.61
CA ALA A 283 8.48 2.17 -30.26
C ALA A 283 9.55 1.17 -30.73
N ASN A 284 10.72 1.69 -31.14
CA ASN A 284 11.87 0.87 -31.48
C ASN A 284 12.54 0.34 -30.21
N ILE A 285 12.78 -0.97 -30.14
CA ILE A 285 13.63 -1.61 -29.16
C ILE A 285 14.63 -2.51 -29.87
N GLN A 286 15.67 -2.94 -29.17
CA GLN A 286 16.75 -3.72 -29.77
C GLN A 286 16.21 -4.98 -30.46
N TYR A 287 16.37 -5.08 -31.79
CA TYR A 287 15.90 -6.14 -32.68
C TYR A 287 14.37 -6.30 -32.74
N ALA A 288 13.55 -5.32 -32.25
CA ALA A 288 12.11 -5.48 -32.22
C ALA A 288 11.36 -4.14 -32.30
N LYS A 289 10.05 -4.24 -32.53
CA LYS A 289 9.06 -3.18 -32.34
C LYS A 289 8.20 -3.50 -31.12
N LYS A 290 8.08 -2.56 -30.21
CA LYS A 290 7.15 -2.59 -29.12
C LYS A 290 5.84 -1.93 -29.52
N ILE A 291 4.74 -2.66 -29.41
CA ILE A 291 3.41 -2.23 -29.86
C ILE A 291 2.51 -2.14 -28.66
N LYS A 292 1.94 -0.95 -28.43
CA LYS A 292 0.91 -0.73 -27.41
C LYS A 292 -0.44 -0.56 -28.04
N VAL A 293 -1.42 -1.25 -27.52
CA VAL A 293 -2.79 -1.28 -28.02
C VAL A 293 -3.76 -1.02 -26.88
N ARG A 294 -4.84 -0.31 -27.16
CA ARG A 294 -5.88 0.00 -26.18
C ARG A 294 -7.26 -0.37 -26.69
N MET A 295 -8.09 -0.91 -25.78
CA MET A 295 -9.50 -1.16 -25.97
C MET A 295 -10.27 -0.61 -24.75
N GLY A 296 -10.94 0.53 -24.90
CA GLY A 296 -11.58 1.24 -23.80
C GLY A 296 -10.56 1.65 -22.72
N GLN A 297 -10.68 1.12 -21.52
CA GLN A 297 -9.75 1.36 -20.41
C GLN A 297 -8.66 0.28 -20.27
N LYS A 298 -8.70 -0.79 -21.09
CA LYS A 298 -7.72 -1.88 -21.05
C LYS A 298 -6.58 -1.57 -22.00
N GLU A 299 -5.34 -1.84 -21.58
CA GLU A 299 -4.14 -1.69 -22.40
C GLU A 299 -3.41 -3.03 -22.54
N ALA A 300 -2.78 -3.21 -23.71
CA ALA A 300 -1.90 -4.34 -24.03
C ALA A 300 -0.55 -3.86 -24.54
N GLU A 301 0.52 -4.61 -24.22
CA GLU A 301 1.87 -4.34 -24.72
C GLU A 301 2.50 -5.64 -25.24
N VAL A 302 2.88 -5.64 -26.50
CA VAL A 302 3.45 -6.80 -27.20
C VAL A 302 4.69 -6.37 -27.97
N ASN A 303 5.74 -7.21 -27.95
CA ASN A 303 6.98 -6.99 -28.69
C ASN A 303 7.04 -7.92 -29.91
N LEU A 304 7.27 -7.36 -31.10
CA LEU A 304 7.46 -8.09 -32.35
C LEU A 304 8.94 -8.08 -32.71
N PHE A 305 9.57 -9.25 -32.65
CA PHE A 305 10.97 -9.47 -33.03
C PHE A 305 11.09 -10.01 -34.44
N TYR A 306 12.23 -9.74 -35.11
CA TYR A 306 12.62 -10.38 -36.35
C TYR A 306 14.07 -10.80 -36.30
N GLY A 307 14.32 -12.08 -36.58
CA GLY A 307 15.65 -12.66 -36.52
C GLY A 307 15.85 -13.80 -37.52
N LYS A 308 16.93 -14.57 -37.37
CA LYS A 308 17.30 -15.69 -38.28
C LYS A 308 16.21 -16.76 -38.43
N ARG A 309 15.30 -16.89 -37.48
CA ARG A 309 14.20 -17.86 -37.49
C ARG A 309 12.84 -17.26 -37.89
N GLY A 310 12.84 -16.01 -38.42
CA GLY A 310 11.64 -15.30 -38.80
C GLY A 310 11.11 -14.39 -37.69
N PHE A 311 9.80 -14.16 -37.69
CA PHE A 311 9.10 -13.31 -36.73
C PHE A 311 8.84 -14.06 -35.41
N SER A 312 8.88 -13.35 -34.31
CA SER A 312 8.52 -13.85 -32.98
C SER A 312 7.78 -12.79 -32.19
N VAL A 313 6.63 -13.16 -31.66
CA VAL A 313 5.76 -12.27 -30.87
C VAL A 313 5.91 -12.62 -29.39
N VAL A 314 6.19 -11.62 -28.56
CA VAL A 314 6.40 -11.81 -27.13
C VAL A 314 5.54 -10.82 -26.34
N ILE A 315 4.67 -11.33 -25.48
CA ILE A 315 3.87 -10.53 -24.57
C ILE A 315 4.81 -9.88 -23.54
N SER A 316 4.67 -8.58 -23.33
CA SER A 316 5.43 -7.81 -22.34
C SER A 316 4.61 -7.59 -21.09
N PRO A 317 4.79 -8.40 -20.02
CA PRO A 317 4.01 -8.26 -18.79
C PRO A 317 4.44 -6.99 -18.04
N ARG A 318 3.69 -5.92 -18.16
CA ARG A 318 3.84 -4.70 -17.35
C ARG A 318 2.69 -4.54 -16.36
N ARG A 319 2.97 -3.89 -15.22
CA ARG A 319 1.89 -3.42 -14.32
C ARG A 319 0.98 -2.46 -15.10
N GLY A 320 -0.30 -2.83 -15.24
CA GLY A 320 -1.33 -2.05 -15.92
C GLY A 320 -1.80 -2.63 -17.25
N THR A 321 -1.14 -3.65 -17.82
CA THR A 321 -1.66 -4.34 -19.02
C THR A 321 -2.67 -5.43 -18.62
N ASN A 322 -3.68 -5.63 -19.49
CA ASN A 322 -4.68 -6.69 -19.33
C ASN A 322 -4.20 -7.97 -20.01
N GLU A 323 -4.19 -9.09 -19.29
CA GLU A 323 -3.65 -10.37 -19.73
C GLU A 323 -4.40 -10.93 -20.95
N GLU A 324 -5.74 -10.93 -20.93
CA GLU A 324 -6.58 -11.38 -22.03
C GLU A 324 -6.34 -10.55 -23.30
N LEU A 325 -6.24 -9.23 -23.16
CA LEU A 325 -6.00 -8.33 -24.28
C LEU A 325 -4.59 -8.52 -24.86
N ASN A 326 -3.59 -8.78 -24.00
CA ASN A 326 -2.22 -9.12 -24.44
C ASN A 326 -2.21 -10.37 -25.34
N GLU A 327 -2.94 -11.43 -24.91
CA GLU A 327 -3.03 -12.67 -25.70
C GLU A 327 -3.75 -12.46 -27.03
N VAL A 328 -4.83 -11.71 -27.05
CA VAL A 328 -5.58 -11.40 -28.28
C VAL A 328 -4.70 -10.62 -29.26
N VAL A 329 -4.01 -9.58 -28.78
CA VAL A 329 -3.12 -8.76 -29.62
C VAL A 329 -1.93 -9.59 -30.12
N ALA A 330 -1.35 -10.45 -29.29
CA ALA A 330 -0.26 -11.31 -29.69
C ALA A 330 -0.69 -12.26 -30.82
N LYS A 331 -1.83 -12.95 -30.69
CA LYS A 331 -2.40 -13.83 -31.72
C LYS A 331 -2.73 -13.08 -33.04
N LEU A 332 -3.25 -11.85 -32.93
CA LEU A 332 -3.53 -11.00 -34.10
C LEU A 332 -2.25 -10.68 -34.87
N ILE A 333 -1.17 -10.33 -34.14
CA ILE A 333 0.12 -10.03 -34.77
C ILE A 333 0.74 -11.32 -35.35
N GLU A 334 0.66 -12.45 -34.65
CA GLU A 334 1.14 -13.74 -35.15
C GLU A 334 0.43 -14.16 -36.45
N GLN A 335 -0.89 -14.00 -36.52
CA GLN A 335 -1.65 -14.30 -37.73
C GLN A 335 -1.23 -13.41 -38.90
N PHE A 336 -1.00 -12.13 -38.64
CA PHE A 336 -0.57 -11.18 -39.67
C PHE A 336 0.81 -11.48 -40.22
N VAL A 337 1.80 -11.85 -39.39
CA VAL A 337 3.18 -12.08 -39.84
C VAL A 337 3.42 -13.49 -40.44
N ASN A 338 2.46 -14.40 -40.26
CA ASN A 338 2.49 -15.75 -40.81
C ASN A 338 1.66 -15.92 -42.13
N GLN A 339 1.01 -14.82 -42.59
CA GLN A 339 0.40 -14.72 -43.91
C GLN A 339 1.43 -14.35 -44.96
#